data_0b132edac3fba5b9ebc6fdd6eabb1723
#
_entry.id   0b132edac3fba5b9ebc6fdd6eabb1723
#
_cell.length_a   1.000
_cell.length_b   1.000
_cell.length_c   1.000
_cell.angle_alpha   90.00
_cell.angle_beta   90.00
_cell.angle_gamma   90.00
#
_symmetry.space_group_name_H-M   'P 1'
#
loop_
_entity.id
_entity.type
_entity.pdbx_description
1 polymer ?
#
loop_
_entity_poly.entity_id
_entity_poly.type
_entity_poly.pdbx_seq_one_letter_code
_entity_poly.pdbx_strand_id
1 'polypeptide(L)'
;MDVQDAASREALQKEIDAIHWYHEFDFGNGLRAVSVSQADDHRRIWRFIESELDKIDFAGKSVLEIGCWDGFWSFYAERRGARRILATDDVSQNWASGAGLRLAKKLLKSDVEINQSVSIYEASKLNETFDIILCLGVYYHLVDPFAGFAEVRHLMHDGSIAIFEGDATLELRPDTYYWDMSDSAKSCFVPTQWGLNHMLKTAYMNVVAQSWMRPPPAFKVNVDPAHLFGFTGALDPSGFAPLNHRERILTVTEPFSGENPLHPYKPPFNLGKFDGRWT
;
A
#
# COMPACT_ATOMS: atom_id res chain seq x y z
N MET A 1 -0.12 34.36 26.12
CA MET A 1 -1.00 33.66 25.17
C MET A 1 -2.33 34.35 25.23
N ASP A 2 -2.73 34.99 24.15
CA ASP A 2 -3.92 35.83 24.10
C ASP A 2 -5.18 34.95 24.24
N VAL A 3 -6.21 35.42 24.95
CA VAL A 3 -7.46 34.65 25.17
C VAL A 3 -8.14 34.32 23.86
N GLN A 4 -7.98 35.15 22.83
CA GLN A 4 -8.50 34.97 21.49
C GLN A 4 -7.79 33.80 20.75
N ASP A 5 -6.48 33.64 20.95
CA ASP A 5 -5.70 32.51 20.43
C ASP A 5 -6.09 31.18 21.08
N ALA A 6 -6.42 31.20 22.38
CA ALA A 6 -6.85 30.00 23.09
C ALA A 6 -8.24 29.50 22.62
N ALA A 7 -9.21 30.42 22.44
CA ALA A 7 -10.54 30.08 21.95
C ALA A 7 -10.51 29.57 20.50
N SER A 8 -9.67 30.16 19.66
CA SER A 8 -9.46 29.72 18.26
C SER A 8 -8.84 28.32 18.18
N ARG A 9 -7.87 28.05 19.08
CA ARG A 9 -7.25 26.72 19.17
C ARG A 9 -8.24 25.66 19.66
N GLU A 10 -9.06 25.97 20.65
CA GLU A 10 -10.07 25.05 21.15
C GLU A 10 -11.10 24.70 20.07
N ALA A 11 -11.52 25.69 19.28
CA ALA A 11 -12.42 25.47 18.15
C ALA A 11 -11.82 24.56 17.09
N LEU A 12 -10.52 24.76 16.74
CA LEU A 12 -9.81 23.89 15.81
C LEU A 12 -9.63 22.46 16.36
N GLN A 13 -9.33 22.31 17.65
CA GLN A 13 -9.22 20.98 18.25
C GLN A 13 -10.56 20.25 18.21
N LYS A 14 -11.69 20.93 18.42
CA LYS A 14 -13.03 20.34 18.26
C LYS A 14 -13.31 19.91 16.81
N GLU A 15 -12.84 20.67 15.82
CA GLU A 15 -12.94 20.28 14.40
C GLU A 15 -12.14 19.02 14.14
N ILE A 16 -10.92 18.90 14.68
CA ILE A 16 -10.08 17.71 14.59
C ILE A 16 -10.75 16.52 15.28
N ASP A 17 -11.24 16.67 16.50
CA ASP A 17 -11.84 15.61 17.31
C ASP A 17 -13.13 15.06 16.70
N ALA A 18 -13.80 15.81 15.82
CA ALA A 18 -14.99 15.39 15.13
C ALA A 18 -14.71 14.42 13.95
N ILE A 19 -13.45 14.23 13.58
CA ILE A 19 -13.03 13.37 12.46
C ILE A 19 -12.54 12.02 12.98
N HIS A 20 -12.91 10.97 12.28
CA HIS A 20 -12.36 9.63 12.48
C HIS A 20 -11.01 9.51 11.77
N TRP A 21 -9.92 9.75 12.51
CA TRP A 21 -8.57 9.61 11.99
C TRP A 21 -8.11 8.16 11.99
N TYR A 22 -7.42 7.77 10.93
CA TYR A 22 -6.72 6.49 10.88
C TYR A 22 -5.31 6.63 11.45
N HIS A 23 -4.57 7.66 11.03
CA HIS A 23 -3.25 7.98 11.58
C HIS A 23 -3.33 9.04 12.69
N GLU A 24 -2.23 9.20 13.39
CA GLU A 24 -2.04 10.23 14.40
C GLU A 24 -1.25 11.40 13.82
N PHE A 25 -1.70 12.62 14.08
CA PHE A 25 -1.02 13.83 13.62
C PHE A 25 -0.70 14.74 14.79
N ASP A 26 0.47 15.37 14.72
CA ASP A 26 0.80 16.56 15.50
C ASP A 26 0.87 17.76 14.54
N PHE A 27 -0.13 18.62 14.63
CA PHE A 27 -0.23 19.80 13.77
C PHE A 27 0.52 21.01 14.35
N GLY A 28 1.21 20.83 15.48
CA GLY A 28 1.86 21.91 16.22
C GLY A 28 0.89 22.70 17.09
N ASN A 29 1.44 23.60 17.91
CA ASN A 29 0.68 24.46 18.84
C ASN A 29 -0.28 23.70 19.78
N GLY A 30 0.00 22.42 20.04
CA GLY A 30 -0.82 21.53 20.87
C GLY A 30 -2.07 20.95 20.18
N LEU A 31 -2.24 21.16 18.87
CA LEU A 31 -3.29 20.54 18.06
C LEU A 31 -2.87 19.14 17.64
N ARG A 32 -3.71 18.15 17.90
CA ARG A 32 -3.40 16.75 17.63
C ARG A 32 -4.62 15.98 17.15
N ALA A 33 -4.42 15.10 16.18
CA ALA A 33 -5.35 14.06 15.84
C ALA A 33 -4.92 12.74 16.48
N VAL A 34 -5.88 12.02 17.04
CA VAL A 34 -5.66 10.71 17.67
C VAL A 34 -6.40 9.66 16.86
N SER A 35 -5.71 8.57 16.54
CA SER A 35 -6.33 7.45 15.81
C SER A 35 -7.46 6.81 16.63
N VAL A 36 -8.58 6.56 15.97
CA VAL A 36 -9.73 5.84 16.55
C VAL A 36 -9.58 4.32 16.48
N SER A 37 -8.60 3.84 15.71
CA SER A 37 -8.31 2.41 15.54
C SER A 37 -7.45 1.90 16.70
N GLN A 38 -7.35 0.57 16.82
CA GLN A 38 -6.52 -0.14 17.82
C GLN A 38 -5.07 0.36 17.78
N ALA A 39 -4.84 1.49 18.47
CA ALA A 39 -3.70 2.37 18.28
C ALA A 39 -2.34 1.66 18.41
N ASP A 40 -2.18 0.67 19.31
CA ASP A 40 -0.87 0.06 19.54
C ASP A 40 -0.40 -0.82 18.38
N ASP A 41 -1.30 -1.60 17.79
CA ASP A 41 -0.93 -2.45 16.65
C ASP A 41 -0.69 -1.60 15.40
N HIS A 42 -1.53 -0.59 15.16
CA HIS A 42 -1.34 0.32 14.03
C HIS A 42 -0.06 1.15 14.16
N ARG A 43 0.30 1.63 15.35
CA ARG A 43 1.57 2.34 15.56
C ARG A 43 2.80 1.48 15.26
N ARG A 44 2.72 0.15 15.42
CA ARG A 44 3.80 -0.76 15.01
C ARG A 44 3.91 -0.82 13.50
N ILE A 45 2.76 -0.93 12.80
CA ILE A 45 2.70 -0.93 11.35
C ILE A 45 3.24 0.39 10.80
N TRP A 46 2.80 1.54 11.32
CA TRP A 46 3.27 2.85 10.85
C TRP A 46 4.78 3.01 11.06
N ARG A 47 5.33 2.61 12.21
CA ARG A 47 6.78 2.65 12.44
C ARG A 47 7.55 1.72 11.50
N PHE A 48 6.99 0.56 11.18
CA PHE A 48 7.58 -0.34 10.20
C PHE A 48 7.59 0.32 8.81
N ILE A 49 6.47 0.84 8.34
CA ILE A 49 6.38 1.54 7.05
C ILE A 49 7.37 2.72 7.03
N GLU A 50 7.37 3.56 8.06
CA GLU A 50 8.28 4.70 8.16
C GLU A 50 9.74 4.27 8.05
N SER A 51 10.15 3.23 8.79
CA SER A 51 11.52 2.71 8.76
C SER A 51 11.95 2.19 7.38
N GLU A 52 11.02 1.70 6.57
CA GLU A 52 11.28 1.27 5.20
C GLU A 52 11.28 2.45 4.23
N LEU A 53 10.35 3.39 4.39
CA LEU A 53 10.31 4.60 3.56
C LEU A 53 11.50 5.54 3.83
N ASP A 54 12.10 5.50 5.03
CA ASP A 54 13.33 6.25 5.34
C ASP A 54 14.53 5.84 4.44
N LYS A 55 14.48 4.67 3.85
CA LYS A 55 15.49 4.17 2.90
C LYS A 55 15.30 4.69 1.47
N ILE A 56 14.17 5.34 1.21
CA ILE A 56 13.77 5.82 -0.12
C ILE A 56 14.13 7.30 -0.25
N ASP A 57 14.72 7.67 -1.38
CA ASP A 57 14.99 9.07 -1.71
C ASP A 57 13.80 9.71 -2.41
N PHE A 58 13.09 10.57 -1.69
CA PHE A 58 11.95 11.33 -2.20
C PHE A 58 12.35 12.68 -2.82
N ALA A 59 13.59 13.15 -2.60
CA ALA A 59 13.99 14.49 -3.00
C ALA A 59 13.83 14.71 -4.50
N GLY A 60 13.05 15.71 -4.87
CA GLY A 60 12.80 16.08 -6.27
C GLY A 60 11.92 15.09 -7.05
N LYS A 61 11.35 14.09 -6.42
CA LYS A 61 10.52 13.06 -7.06
C LYS A 61 9.06 13.48 -7.19
N SER A 62 8.38 12.98 -8.22
CA SER A 62 6.93 12.96 -8.31
C SER A 62 6.40 11.70 -7.60
N VAL A 63 5.44 11.89 -6.71
CA VAL A 63 4.90 10.82 -5.86
C VAL A 63 3.39 10.71 -6.06
N LEU A 64 2.90 9.48 -6.22
CA LEU A 64 1.49 9.16 -6.15
C LEU A 64 1.26 8.30 -4.90
N GLU A 65 0.28 8.64 -4.10
CA GLU A 65 -0.26 7.75 -3.07
C GLU A 65 -1.65 7.29 -3.48
N ILE A 66 -1.86 5.96 -3.53
CA ILE A 66 -3.13 5.32 -3.83
C ILE A 66 -3.73 4.79 -2.53
N GLY A 67 -4.99 5.15 -2.25
CA GLY A 67 -5.64 4.81 -0.98
C GLY A 67 -5.06 5.62 0.19
N CYS A 68 -4.89 6.92 -0.02
CA CYS A 68 -4.18 7.80 0.91
C CYS A 68 -4.90 8.06 2.24
N TRP A 69 -6.18 7.74 2.34
CA TRP A 69 -7.04 7.89 3.51
C TRP A 69 -7.03 9.32 4.09
N ASP A 70 -6.21 9.55 5.12
CA ASP A 70 -6.01 10.89 5.74
C ASP A 70 -4.71 11.58 5.30
N GLY A 71 -3.98 10.98 4.34
CA GLY A 71 -2.84 11.56 3.66
C GLY A 71 -1.52 11.52 4.42
N PHE A 72 -1.42 10.73 5.48
CA PHE A 72 -0.23 10.71 6.34
C PHE A 72 1.07 10.48 5.55
N TRP A 73 1.06 9.51 4.63
CA TRP A 73 2.26 9.18 3.84
C TRP A 73 2.51 10.17 2.70
N SER A 74 1.46 10.81 2.18
CA SER A 74 1.61 11.95 1.26
C SER A 74 2.35 13.11 1.93
N PHE A 75 1.93 13.50 3.13
CA PHE A 75 2.61 14.56 3.90
C PHE A 75 4.01 14.12 4.37
N TYR A 76 4.20 12.82 4.60
CA TYR A 76 5.54 12.29 4.87
C TYR A 76 6.47 12.49 3.66
N ALA A 77 6.02 12.13 2.45
CA ALA A 77 6.80 12.31 1.22
C ALA A 77 7.10 13.79 0.94
N GLU A 78 6.15 14.70 1.23
CA GLU A 78 6.34 16.14 1.12
C GLU A 78 7.47 16.63 2.04
N ARG A 79 7.46 16.23 3.31
CA ARG A 79 8.52 16.58 4.28
C ARG A 79 9.89 16.01 3.88
N ARG A 80 9.94 14.95 3.06
CA ARG A 80 11.16 14.34 2.52
C ARG A 80 11.61 14.98 1.21
N GLY A 81 10.95 16.07 0.78
CA GLY A 81 11.40 16.88 -0.36
C GLY A 81 10.88 16.41 -1.72
N ALA A 82 9.81 15.61 -1.77
CA ALA A 82 9.15 15.32 -3.03
C ALA A 82 8.71 16.64 -3.71
N ARG A 83 8.94 16.74 -5.02
CA ARG A 83 8.63 17.98 -5.77
C ARG A 83 7.15 18.13 -6.10
N ARG A 84 6.42 17.02 -6.16
CA ARG A 84 5.00 16.95 -6.45
C ARG A 84 4.41 15.70 -5.83
N ILE A 85 3.30 15.82 -5.16
CA ILE A 85 2.59 14.68 -4.60
C ILE A 85 1.12 14.76 -5.02
N LEU A 86 0.60 13.64 -5.55
CA LEU A 86 -0.81 13.43 -5.78
C LEU A 86 -1.32 12.35 -4.81
N ALA A 87 -2.19 12.76 -3.89
CA ALA A 87 -2.88 11.86 -2.98
C ALA A 87 -4.22 11.45 -3.58
N THR A 88 -4.41 10.15 -3.84
CA THR A 88 -5.67 9.64 -4.40
C THR A 88 -6.36 8.69 -3.44
N ASP A 89 -7.69 8.72 -3.46
CA ASP A 89 -8.55 7.83 -2.70
C ASP A 89 -9.88 7.65 -3.42
N ASP A 90 -10.57 6.57 -3.11
CA ASP A 90 -11.98 6.39 -3.44
C ASP A 90 -12.81 6.69 -2.19
N VAL A 91 -13.31 7.91 -2.08
CA VAL A 91 -14.09 8.34 -0.89
C VAL A 91 -15.36 7.52 -0.66
N SER A 92 -15.83 6.78 -1.66
CA SER A 92 -16.95 5.86 -1.48
C SER A 92 -16.60 4.70 -0.55
N GLN A 93 -15.31 4.39 -0.41
CA GLN A 93 -14.75 3.35 0.46
C GLN A 93 -14.17 3.92 1.76
N ASN A 94 -14.01 5.23 1.84
CA ASN A 94 -13.45 5.91 3.01
C ASN A 94 -14.55 6.36 3.96
N TRP A 95 -14.70 5.68 5.09
CA TRP A 95 -15.73 5.97 6.10
C TRP A 95 -15.63 7.36 6.75
N ALA A 96 -14.48 8.05 6.63
CA ALA A 96 -14.31 9.44 7.05
C ALA A 96 -14.54 10.44 5.90
N SER A 97 -15.00 9.99 4.73
CA SER A 97 -15.29 10.83 3.55
C SER A 97 -14.14 11.76 3.13
N GLY A 98 -12.89 11.38 3.45
CA GLY A 98 -11.70 12.16 3.18
C GLY A 98 -11.61 13.49 3.94
N ALA A 99 -12.42 13.70 4.97
CA ALA A 99 -12.39 14.93 5.77
C ALA A 99 -11.03 15.14 6.44
N GLY A 100 -10.42 14.07 6.96
CA GLY A 100 -9.10 14.11 7.60
C GLY A 100 -8.02 14.64 6.66
N LEU A 101 -7.95 14.12 5.44
CA LEU A 101 -6.98 14.56 4.43
C LEU A 101 -7.10 16.06 4.14
N ARG A 102 -8.31 16.57 3.94
CA ARG A 102 -8.53 17.99 3.65
C ARG A 102 -8.16 18.88 4.84
N LEU A 103 -8.53 18.47 6.05
CA LEU A 103 -8.19 19.23 7.26
C LEU A 103 -6.68 19.19 7.55
N ALA A 104 -6.05 18.02 7.43
CA ALA A 104 -4.61 17.88 7.60
C ALA A 104 -3.85 18.75 6.60
N LYS A 105 -4.20 18.71 5.31
CA LYS A 105 -3.60 19.60 4.30
C LYS A 105 -3.69 21.08 4.71
N LYS A 106 -4.86 21.53 5.18
CA LYS A 106 -5.07 22.92 5.63
C LYS A 106 -4.17 23.26 6.83
N LEU A 107 -4.15 22.40 7.85
CA LEU A 107 -3.41 22.66 9.09
C LEU A 107 -1.89 22.59 8.89
N LEU A 108 -1.41 21.68 8.07
CA LEU A 108 0.00 21.52 7.70
C LEU A 108 0.46 22.56 6.67
N LYS A 109 -0.47 23.30 6.05
CA LYS A 109 -0.20 24.23 4.93
C LYS A 109 0.50 23.51 3.78
N SER A 110 0.06 22.31 3.47
CA SER A 110 0.68 21.41 2.50
C SER A 110 0.26 21.74 1.08
N ASP A 111 1.15 21.52 0.13
CA ASP A 111 0.91 21.67 -1.31
C ASP A 111 0.44 20.37 -1.99
N VAL A 112 0.30 19.27 -1.27
CA VAL A 112 -0.18 17.98 -1.79
C VAL A 112 -1.45 18.15 -2.61
N GLU A 113 -1.44 17.67 -3.86
CA GLU A 113 -2.62 17.61 -4.71
C GLU A 113 -3.55 16.47 -4.23
N ILE A 114 -4.85 16.67 -4.27
CA ILE A 114 -5.83 15.70 -3.78
C ILE A 114 -6.81 15.35 -4.89
N ASN A 115 -6.98 14.06 -5.15
CA ASN A 115 -8.04 13.52 -5.99
C ASN A 115 -8.73 12.35 -5.28
N GLN A 116 -9.91 12.59 -4.72
CA GLN A 116 -10.66 11.65 -3.90
C GLN A 116 -11.74 10.87 -4.68
N SER A 117 -11.64 10.84 -6.00
CA SER A 117 -12.60 10.15 -6.89
C SER A 117 -11.92 9.09 -7.77
N VAL A 118 -10.71 8.64 -7.41
CA VAL A 118 -9.97 7.66 -8.19
C VAL A 118 -9.78 6.39 -7.37
N SER A 119 -10.47 5.35 -7.78
CA SER A 119 -10.22 3.99 -7.29
C SER A 119 -8.91 3.45 -7.86
N ILE A 120 -8.24 2.57 -7.12
CA ILE A 120 -7.08 1.84 -7.64
C ILE A 120 -7.41 1.11 -8.96
N TYR A 121 -8.63 0.62 -9.14
CA TYR A 121 -9.08 -0.05 -10.36
C TYR A 121 -9.23 0.86 -11.59
N GLU A 122 -9.05 2.16 -11.40
CA GLU A 122 -9.18 3.18 -12.43
C GLU A 122 -7.99 4.13 -12.46
N ALA A 123 -6.92 3.77 -11.76
CA ALA A 123 -5.78 4.65 -11.56
C ALA A 123 -5.11 5.06 -12.88
N SER A 124 -5.14 4.19 -13.91
CA SER A 124 -4.64 4.52 -15.25
C SER A 124 -5.35 5.70 -15.91
N LYS A 125 -6.56 6.07 -15.45
CA LYS A 125 -7.29 7.26 -15.93
C LYS A 125 -6.60 8.58 -15.56
N LEU A 126 -5.65 8.56 -14.61
CA LEU A 126 -4.80 9.71 -14.32
C LEU A 126 -3.96 10.12 -15.55
N ASN A 127 -3.68 9.17 -16.45
CA ASN A 127 -2.98 9.37 -17.72
C ASN A 127 -1.62 10.10 -17.58
N GLU A 128 -0.93 9.84 -16.50
CA GLU A 128 0.40 10.34 -16.18
C GLU A 128 1.24 9.26 -15.48
N THR A 129 2.54 9.48 -15.32
CA THR A 129 3.45 8.56 -14.64
C THR A 129 4.17 9.26 -13.50
N PHE A 130 4.61 8.48 -12.51
CA PHE A 130 5.24 8.98 -11.30
C PHE A 130 6.58 8.27 -11.04
N ASP A 131 7.51 8.99 -10.40
CA ASP A 131 8.79 8.41 -9.98
C ASP A 131 8.60 7.39 -8.85
N ILE A 132 7.68 7.66 -7.91
CA ILE A 132 7.37 6.82 -6.76
C ILE A 132 5.86 6.65 -6.64
N ILE A 133 5.40 5.41 -6.50
CA ILE A 133 3.99 5.10 -6.24
C ILE A 133 3.90 4.38 -4.90
N LEU A 134 3.12 4.93 -3.99
CA LEU A 134 2.81 4.36 -2.68
C LEU A 134 1.42 3.70 -2.73
N CYS A 135 1.35 2.42 -2.41
CA CYS A 135 0.13 1.64 -2.27
C CYS A 135 0.19 0.89 -0.92
N LEU A 136 -0.02 1.65 0.15
CA LEU A 136 0.22 1.22 1.52
C LEU A 136 -1.11 0.90 2.22
N GLY A 137 -1.27 -0.32 2.68
CA GLY A 137 -2.49 -0.73 3.34
C GLY A 137 -3.68 -1.00 2.41
N VAL A 138 -3.47 -1.30 1.12
CA VAL A 138 -4.54 -1.32 0.11
C VAL A 138 -4.82 -2.69 -0.46
N TYR A 139 -3.81 -3.41 -0.98
CA TYR A 139 -4.03 -4.56 -1.86
C TYR A 139 -4.81 -5.70 -1.22
N TYR A 140 -4.72 -5.87 0.09
CA TYR A 140 -5.41 -6.93 0.82
C TYR A 140 -6.92 -6.66 1.04
N HIS A 141 -7.37 -5.45 0.74
CA HIS A 141 -8.80 -5.10 0.71
C HIS A 141 -9.43 -5.33 -0.66
N LEU A 142 -8.62 -5.56 -1.70
CA LEU A 142 -9.11 -5.63 -3.08
C LEU A 142 -9.79 -6.98 -3.35
N VAL A 143 -10.90 -6.92 -4.06
CA VAL A 143 -11.58 -8.11 -4.60
C VAL A 143 -10.80 -8.69 -5.77
N ASP A 144 -10.15 -7.83 -6.56
CA ASP A 144 -9.27 -8.20 -7.66
C ASP A 144 -7.92 -7.47 -7.53
N PRO A 145 -6.98 -8.00 -6.72
CA PRO A 145 -5.68 -7.37 -6.55
C PRO A 145 -4.85 -7.35 -7.84
N PHE A 146 -5.08 -8.29 -8.76
CA PHE A 146 -4.41 -8.32 -10.05
C PHE A 146 -4.74 -7.09 -10.90
N ALA A 147 -6.03 -6.75 -10.99
CA ALA A 147 -6.45 -5.53 -11.67
C ALA A 147 -5.81 -4.29 -11.04
N GLY A 148 -5.78 -4.24 -9.71
CA GLY A 148 -5.13 -3.14 -9.00
C GLY A 148 -3.63 -3.04 -9.30
N PHE A 149 -2.90 -4.14 -9.30
CA PHE A 149 -1.46 -4.15 -9.65
C PHE A 149 -1.22 -3.74 -11.11
N ALA A 150 -2.07 -4.18 -12.04
CA ALA A 150 -1.98 -3.77 -13.43
C ALA A 150 -2.19 -2.27 -13.61
N GLU A 151 -3.17 -1.70 -12.92
CA GLU A 151 -3.43 -0.26 -12.91
C GLU A 151 -2.23 0.54 -12.37
N VAL A 152 -1.61 0.07 -11.26
CA VAL A 152 -0.39 0.70 -10.72
C VAL A 152 0.74 0.65 -11.74
N ARG A 153 0.94 -0.49 -12.43
CA ARG A 153 1.99 -0.60 -13.46
C ARG A 153 1.81 0.40 -14.59
N HIS A 154 0.57 0.77 -14.93
CA HIS A 154 0.29 1.79 -15.95
C HIS A 154 0.83 3.19 -15.59
N LEU A 155 1.03 3.46 -14.33
CA LEU A 155 1.50 4.74 -13.82
C LEU A 155 3.03 4.80 -13.62
N MET A 156 3.73 3.72 -14.02
CA MET A 156 5.19 3.63 -13.91
C MET A 156 5.84 3.92 -15.27
N HIS A 157 6.92 4.67 -15.25
CA HIS A 157 7.88 4.82 -16.34
C HIS A 157 9.18 4.09 -16.00
N ASP A 158 10.12 4.00 -16.94
CA ASP A 158 11.45 3.46 -16.68
C ASP A 158 12.12 4.25 -15.55
N GLY A 159 12.58 3.57 -14.51
CA GLY A 159 13.17 4.19 -13.32
C GLY A 159 12.18 4.56 -12.22
N SER A 160 10.89 4.27 -12.41
CA SER A 160 9.91 4.35 -11.31
C SER A 160 10.10 3.21 -10.32
N ILE A 161 9.65 3.46 -9.09
CA ILE A 161 9.40 2.39 -8.11
C ILE A 161 7.94 2.43 -7.65
N ALA A 162 7.37 1.25 -7.40
CA ALA A 162 6.11 1.14 -6.70
C ALA A 162 6.32 0.36 -5.39
N ILE A 163 5.73 0.87 -4.32
CA ILE A 163 5.89 0.35 -2.97
C ILE A 163 4.52 -0.14 -2.49
N PHE A 164 4.42 -1.44 -2.28
CA PHE A 164 3.22 -2.09 -1.76
C PHE A 164 3.46 -2.50 -0.33
N GLU A 165 2.51 -2.20 0.54
CA GLU A 165 2.55 -2.68 1.91
C GLU A 165 1.19 -3.28 2.27
N GLY A 166 1.19 -4.40 2.99
CA GLY A 166 -0.04 -5.06 3.40
C GLY A 166 0.15 -6.40 4.08
N ASP A 167 -0.96 -7.10 4.26
CA ASP A 167 -0.96 -8.42 4.87
C ASP A 167 -0.42 -9.49 3.92
N ALA A 168 0.42 -10.37 4.47
CA ALA A 168 0.81 -11.61 3.83
C ALA A 168 0.85 -12.73 4.87
N THR A 169 0.75 -13.97 4.43
CA THR A 169 0.91 -15.12 5.31
C THR A 169 2.37 -15.58 5.35
N LEU A 170 2.83 -15.96 6.53
CA LEU A 170 4.16 -16.56 6.75
C LEU A 170 4.26 -17.99 6.19
N GLU A 171 3.25 -18.47 5.51
CA GLU A 171 3.27 -19.79 4.91
C GLU A 171 4.29 -19.87 3.78
N LEU A 172 5.03 -20.97 3.74
CA LEU A 172 6.13 -21.19 2.79
C LEU A 172 5.70 -21.83 1.47
N ARG A 173 4.40 -22.14 1.31
CA ARG A 173 3.92 -22.68 0.03
C ARG A 173 4.06 -21.63 -1.08
N PRO A 174 4.65 -21.99 -2.21
CA PRO A 174 4.73 -21.07 -3.33
C PRO A 174 3.35 -20.82 -3.94
N ASP A 175 3.18 -19.65 -4.57
CA ASP A 175 2.03 -19.32 -5.43
C ASP A 175 0.65 -19.53 -4.79
N THR A 176 0.55 -19.31 -3.48
CA THR A 176 -0.67 -19.48 -2.71
C THR A 176 -1.19 -18.13 -2.21
N TYR A 177 -2.49 -18.00 -2.16
CA TYR A 177 -3.19 -16.89 -1.52
C TYR A 177 -4.49 -17.40 -0.90
N TYR A 178 -4.99 -16.64 0.07
CA TYR A 178 -6.23 -16.95 0.77
C TYR A 178 -7.22 -15.81 0.60
N TRP A 179 -8.49 -16.19 0.45
CA TRP A 179 -9.60 -15.28 0.61
C TRP A 179 -10.18 -15.46 2.00
N ASP A 180 -10.28 -14.36 2.76
CA ASP A 180 -11.03 -14.35 4.00
C ASP A 180 -12.47 -13.96 3.69
N MET A 181 -13.35 -14.94 3.73
CA MET A 181 -14.78 -14.81 3.42
C MET A 181 -15.63 -14.57 4.67
N SER A 182 -15.01 -14.27 5.81
CA SER A 182 -15.76 -13.99 7.04
C SER A 182 -16.41 -12.61 6.98
N ASP A 183 -17.60 -12.46 7.53
CA ASP A 183 -18.34 -11.19 7.58
C ASP A 183 -17.60 -10.09 8.38
N SER A 184 -16.61 -10.47 9.17
CA SER A 184 -15.76 -9.57 9.95
C SER A 184 -14.41 -9.30 9.29
N ALA A 185 -14.15 -9.86 8.10
CA ALA A 185 -12.87 -9.71 7.43
C ALA A 185 -12.64 -8.27 7.00
N LYS A 186 -11.60 -7.67 7.55
CA LYS A 186 -11.08 -6.38 7.07
C LYS A 186 -10.08 -6.56 5.93
N SER A 187 -9.56 -7.77 5.76
CA SER A 187 -8.62 -8.18 4.73
C SER A 187 -9.23 -9.35 3.98
N CYS A 188 -9.60 -9.16 2.72
CA CYS A 188 -10.19 -10.23 1.93
C CYS A 188 -9.15 -11.06 1.16
N PHE A 189 -7.96 -10.52 0.94
CA PHE A 189 -6.90 -11.18 0.18
C PHE A 189 -5.60 -11.25 0.98
N VAL A 190 -5.05 -12.44 1.17
CA VAL A 190 -3.81 -12.67 1.93
C VAL A 190 -2.90 -13.61 1.14
N PRO A 191 -1.89 -13.09 0.42
CA PRO A 191 -0.96 -13.91 -0.34
C PRO A 191 0.12 -14.50 0.56
N THR A 192 0.78 -15.56 0.07
CA THR A 192 2.14 -15.88 0.50
C THR A 192 3.11 -14.87 -0.12
N GLN A 193 4.33 -14.78 0.40
CA GLN A 193 5.37 -13.94 -0.21
C GLN A 193 5.60 -14.31 -1.69
N TRP A 194 5.66 -15.62 -1.99
CA TRP A 194 5.84 -16.11 -3.35
C TRP A 194 4.64 -15.78 -4.24
N GLY A 195 3.43 -15.95 -3.72
CA GLY A 195 2.21 -15.61 -4.44
C GLY A 195 2.15 -14.13 -4.78
N LEU A 196 2.50 -13.25 -3.82
CA LEU A 196 2.58 -11.81 -4.07
C LEU A 196 3.61 -11.48 -5.15
N ASN A 197 4.82 -12.05 -5.04
CA ASN A 197 5.89 -11.84 -6.03
C ASN A 197 5.47 -12.30 -7.43
N HIS A 198 4.79 -13.45 -7.51
CA HIS A 198 4.29 -13.98 -8.77
C HIS A 198 3.24 -13.05 -9.39
N MET A 199 2.32 -12.56 -8.59
CA MET A 199 1.28 -11.63 -9.06
C MET A 199 1.89 -10.31 -9.55
N LEU A 200 2.81 -9.73 -8.79
CA LEU A 200 3.53 -8.50 -9.19
C LEU A 200 4.31 -8.71 -10.48
N LYS A 201 5.00 -9.84 -10.61
CA LYS A 201 5.73 -10.17 -11.84
C LYS A 201 4.78 -10.39 -13.03
N THR A 202 3.63 -11.02 -12.80
CA THR A 202 2.59 -11.17 -13.83
C THR A 202 2.04 -9.80 -14.27
N ALA A 203 1.97 -8.85 -13.36
CA ALA A 203 1.64 -7.45 -13.65
C ALA A 203 2.84 -6.63 -14.18
N TYR A 204 3.92 -7.28 -14.65
CA TYR A 204 5.12 -6.66 -15.20
C TYR A 204 5.85 -5.73 -14.23
N MET A 205 5.97 -6.16 -12.98
CA MET A 205 6.78 -5.52 -11.95
C MET A 205 7.76 -6.53 -11.34
N ASN A 206 9.05 -6.19 -11.31
CA ASN A 206 10.06 -6.98 -10.61
C ASN A 206 10.14 -6.54 -9.15
N VAL A 207 10.13 -7.48 -8.24
CA VAL A 207 10.41 -7.21 -6.83
C VAL A 207 11.92 -7.02 -6.66
N VAL A 208 12.33 -5.88 -6.13
CA VAL A 208 13.74 -5.52 -5.91
C VAL A 208 14.11 -5.50 -4.43
N ALA A 209 13.15 -5.28 -3.54
CA ALA A 209 13.34 -5.39 -2.09
C ALA A 209 12.05 -5.81 -1.40
N GLN A 210 12.19 -6.55 -0.32
CA GLN A 210 11.09 -6.91 0.57
C GLN A 210 11.55 -6.90 2.03
N SER A 211 10.67 -6.42 2.89
CA SER A 211 10.88 -6.43 4.34
C SER A 211 9.61 -6.93 5.04
N TRP A 212 9.80 -7.71 6.08
CA TRP A 212 8.74 -8.14 6.98
C TRP A 212 8.78 -7.32 8.26
N MET A 213 7.64 -6.93 8.79
CA MET A 213 7.56 -6.23 10.08
C MET A 213 8.10 -7.13 11.22
N ARG A 214 7.75 -8.40 11.18
CA ARG A 214 8.39 -9.45 11.96
C ARG A 214 8.85 -10.54 11.00
N PRO A 215 10.16 -10.74 10.82
CA PRO A 215 10.63 -11.75 9.91
C PRO A 215 10.09 -13.13 10.34
N PRO A 216 9.71 -13.96 9.36
CA PRO A 216 9.30 -15.32 9.66
C PRO A 216 10.41 -16.00 10.45
N PRO A 217 10.07 -16.83 11.44
CA PRO A 217 11.08 -17.66 12.09
C PRO A 217 11.83 -18.41 11.00
N ALA A 218 13.16 -18.45 11.13
CA ALA A 218 14.02 -19.15 10.17
C ALA A 218 13.67 -20.65 10.23
N PHE A 219 12.62 -21.03 9.50
CA PHE A 219 12.32 -22.43 9.29
C PHE A 219 13.43 -23.00 8.41
N LYS A 220 14.22 -23.89 8.95
CA LYS A 220 15.03 -24.79 8.14
C LYS A 220 14.05 -25.72 7.43
N VAL A 221 13.48 -25.26 6.33
CA VAL A 221 12.68 -26.11 5.48
C VAL A 221 13.65 -26.93 4.64
N ASN A 222 13.82 -28.17 5.02
CA ASN A 222 14.33 -29.19 4.12
C ASN A 222 13.23 -29.51 3.10
N VAL A 223 12.89 -28.56 2.25
CA VAL A 223 12.02 -28.83 1.10
C VAL A 223 12.97 -29.11 -0.05
N ASP A 224 12.97 -30.35 -0.49
CA ASP A 224 13.59 -30.71 -1.77
C ASP A 224 12.89 -29.87 -2.87
N PRO A 225 13.64 -29.02 -3.60
CA PRO A 225 13.06 -28.21 -4.67
C PRO A 225 12.31 -29.03 -5.72
N ALA A 226 12.64 -30.32 -5.88
CA ALA A 226 11.93 -31.24 -6.78
C ALA A 226 10.48 -31.50 -6.33
N HIS A 227 10.14 -31.30 -5.06
CA HIS A 227 8.77 -31.45 -4.56
C HIS A 227 7.92 -30.21 -4.71
N LEU A 228 8.47 -29.08 -5.15
CA LEU A 228 7.72 -27.84 -5.36
C LEU A 228 6.81 -27.90 -6.60
N PHE A 229 7.05 -28.82 -7.54
CA PHE A 229 6.31 -28.90 -8.80
C PHE A 229 5.46 -30.17 -8.96
N GLY A 230 5.40 -31.03 -7.97
CA GLY A 230 4.71 -32.31 -8.10
C GLY A 230 3.94 -32.70 -6.84
N PHE A 231 3.09 -31.82 -6.32
CA PHE A 231 2.30 -32.13 -5.14
C PHE A 231 1.17 -33.11 -5.47
N THR A 232 1.44 -34.41 -5.34
CA THR A 232 0.42 -35.50 -5.40
C THR A 232 0.15 -36.13 -4.03
N GLY A 233 0.68 -35.56 -2.96
CA GLY A 233 0.52 -36.05 -1.59
C GLY A 233 -0.70 -35.44 -0.89
N ALA A 234 -1.35 -36.23 -0.03
CA ALA A 234 -2.35 -35.70 0.89
C ALA A 234 -1.70 -34.62 1.75
N LEU A 235 -2.31 -33.44 1.77
CA LEU A 235 -1.88 -32.33 2.63
C LEU A 235 -1.98 -32.80 4.08
N ASP A 236 -0.86 -32.80 4.80
CA ASP A 236 -0.88 -32.93 6.25
C ASP A 236 -1.64 -31.71 6.81
N PRO A 237 -2.79 -31.92 7.47
CA PRO A 237 -3.55 -30.81 8.04
C PRO A 237 -2.75 -30.00 9.09
N SER A 238 -1.69 -30.58 9.67
CA SER A 238 -0.79 -29.88 10.58
C SER A 238 0.16 -28.90 9.89
N GLY A 239 0.29 -28.98 8.55
CA GLY A 239 1.06 -28.04 7.72
C GLY A 239 0.30 -26.78 7.33
N PHE A 240 -0.98 -26.69 7.65
CA PHE A 240 -1.73 -25.44 7.52
C PHE A 240 -1.36 -24.52 8.68
N ALA A 241 -0.50 -23.56 8.43
CA ALA A 241 -0.42 -22.41 9.31
C ALA A 241 -1.82 -21.77 9.29
N PRO A 242 -2.51 -21.69 10.44
CA PRO A 242 -3.81 -21.03 10.46
C PRO A 242 -3.66 -19.60 9.92
N LEU A 243 -4.72 -19.05 9.35
CA LEU A 243 -4.80 -17.64 8.89
C LEU A 243 -4.35 -16.62 9.96
N ASN A 244 -4.15 -17.05 11.18
CA ASN A 244 -3.60 -16.30 12.31
C ASN A 244 -2.10 -15.98 12.18
N HIS A 245 -1.38 -16.52 11.20
CA HIS A 245 0.02 -16.22 10.92
C HIS A 245 0.17 -15.13 9.84
N ARG A 246 -0.71 -14.13 9.86
CA ARG A 246 -0.57 -12.94 9.04
C ARG A 246 0.51 -12.05 9.61
N GLU A 247 1.27 -11.44 8.72
CA GLU A 247 2.25 -10.43 9.05
C GLU A 247 2.28 -9.36 7.98
N ARG A 248 2.76 -8.19 8.34
CA ARG A 248 2.91 -7.09 7.39
C ARG A 248 4.19 -7.27 6.59
N ILE A 249 4.06 -7.11 5.27
CA ILE A 249 5.17 -7.12 4.33
C ILE A 249 5.18 -5.84 3.53
N LEU A 250 6.36 -5.24 3.35
CA LEU A 250 6.56 -4.13 2.43
C LEU A 250 7.40 -4.61 1.26
N THR A 251 6.96 -4.32 0.05
CA THR A 251 7.55 -4.79 -1.20
C THR A 251 7.83 -3.61 -2.10
N VAL A 252 9.08 -3.44 -2.53
CA VAL A 252 9.50 -2.45 -3.51
C VAL A 252 9.65 -3.13 -4.86
N THR A 253 9.06 -2.53 -5.88
CA THR A 253 9.10 -3.04 -7.25
C THR A 253 9.59 -2.00 -8.23
N GLU A 254 10.18 -2.48 -9.33
CA GLU A 254 10.51 -1.69 -10.52
C GLU A 254 9.72 -2.20 -11.71
N PRO A 255 9.47 -1.36 -12.75
CA PRO A 255 8.82 -1.82 -13.95
C PRO A 255 9.68 -2.88 -14.65
N PHE A 256 9.02 -3.92 -15.13
CA PHE A 256 9.65 -4.92 -15.96
C PHE A 256 9.34 -4.65 -17.42
N SER A 257 10.37 -4.62 -18.26
CA SER A 257 10.27 -4.52 -19.70
C SER A 257 10.82 -5.79 -20.36
N GLY A 258 10.15 -6.28 -21.39
CA GLY A 258 10.54 -7.48 -22.10
C GLY A 258 9.54 -8.62 -22.03
N GLU A 259 9.92 -9.81 -22.54
CA GLU A 259 9.07 -10.97 -22.51
C GLU A 259 8.89 -11.47 -21.06
N ASN A 260 7.65 -11.63 -20.63
CA ASN A 260 7.32 -12.18 -19.33
C ASN A 260 7.06 -13.68 -19.45
N PRO A 261 7.99 -14.55 -19.00
CA PRO A 261 7.84 -15.99 -19.14
C PRO A 261 6.68 -16.56 -18.33
N LEU A 262 6.18 -15.84 -17.34
CA LEU A 262 5.00 -16.21 -16.56
C LEU A 262 3.70 -15.90 -17.31
N HIS A 263 3.76 -15.14 -18.38
CA HIS A 263 2.58 -14.71 -19.11
C HIS A 263 2.78 -14.86 -20.62
N PRO A 264 2.67 -16.10 -21.16
CA PRO A 264 2.85 -16.36 -22.59
C PRO A 264 1.76 -15.73 -23.47
N TYR A 265 0.70 -15.24 -22.87
CA TYR A 265 -0.37 -14.51 -23.54
C TYR A 265 -0.27 -13.02 -23.21
N LYS A 266 -0.71 -12.16 -24.14
CA LYS A 266 -0.85 -10.74 -23.84
C LYS A 266 -1.75 -10.58 -22.61
N PRO A 267 -1.36 -9.79 -21.64
CA PRO A 267 -2.16 -9.58 -20.44
C PRO A 267 -3.59 -9.17 -20.79
N PRO A 268 -4.61 -9.74 -20.12
CA PRO A 268 -6.02 -9.52 -20.45
C PRO A 268 -6.49 -8.08 -20.22
N PHE A 269 -5.76 -7.32 -19.44
CA PHE A 269 -6.11 -5.95 -19.13
C PHE A 269 -5.44 -5.04 -20.14
N ASN A 270 -6.17 -4.33 -20.93
CA ASN A 270 -5.84 -3.18 -21.79
C ASN A 270 -4.40 -2.63 -21.76
N LEU A 271 -3.45 -3.48 -21.42
CA LEU A 271 -2.02 -3.15 -21.46
C LEU A 271 -1.57 -2.76 -22.87
N GLY A 272 -2.37 -3.09 -23.89
CA GLY A 272 -2.19 -2.60 -25.26
C GLY A 272 -2.42 -1.09 -25.44
N LYS A 273 -2.82 -0.37 -24.39
CA LYS A 273 -2.78 1.08 -24.36
C LYS A 273 -1.39 1.64 -24.00
N PHE A 274 -0.46 0.80 -23.60
CA PHE A 274 0.92 1.18 -23.41
C PHE A 274 1.63 1.13 -24.76
N ASP A 275 1.60 2.21 -25.49
CA ASP A 275 2.32 2.42 -26.74
C ASP A 275 3.79 1.98 -26.63
N GLY A 276 4.05 0.68 -26.82
CA GLY A 276 5.41 0.13 -26.83
C GLY A 276 6.16 0.08 -25.50
N ARG A 277 5.56 0.45 -24.38
CA ARG A 277 6.24 0.38 -23.06
C ARG A 277 6.45 -1.07 -22.57
N TRP A 278 5.90 -2.03 -23.27
CA TRP A 278 6.01 -3.46 -23.01
C TRP A 278 6.87 -4.20 -24.02
N THR A 279 7.42 -3.50 -25.01
CA THR A 279 8.32 -4.05 -26.02
C THR A 279 9.78 -3.78 -25.69
#